data_768592155cc56b239cc764a826ba820b
#
_entry.id   768592155cc56b239cc764a826ba820b
#
_cell.length_a   1.000
_cell.length_b   1.000
_cell.length_c   1.000
_cell.angle_alpha   90.00
_cell.angle_beta   90.00
_cell.angle_gamma   90.00
#
_symmetry.space_group_name_H-M   'P 1'
#
loop_
_entity.id
_entity.type
_entity.pdbx_description
1 polymer ?
#
loop_
_entity_poly.entity_id
_entity_poly.type
_entity_poly.pdbx_seq_one_letter_code
_entity_poly.pdbx_strand_id
1 'polypeptide(L)'
;MKVRSTSALRRTLAALTLTAALGLTAACSGGQGDPSQASDGGGQAAPAASDGGGQAAPGASDGGGAAGDPQAQQPQEADVSDVPEVVATVNGTEITKDDFVQTYQSQYQQMAMQQQAGGQAPDEKQLKTQVAEQLVNNELLRQGAEDAGIKATDKDIDTTLDEIAKQSGLGSGDEVVSALEQQGISAEQVRQDAASQFAITTYIEQEADIAEPSDEELKAQYDAMVEQQSAAGGSAEEVPSFEEMKDQLAQQATMQQQNEAATEIAGKLRESGDVTINV
;
A
#
# COMPACT_ATOMS: atom_id res chain seq x y z
N MET A 1 -16.53 23.63 -49.70
CA MET A 1 -15.29 23.68 -48.91
C MET A 1 -15.65 23.87 -47.43
N LYS A 2 -15.64 22.81 -46.66
CA LYS A 2 -15.83 22.86 -45.20
C LYS A 2 -14.51 22.45 -44.55
N VAL A 3 -13.83 23.42 -43.94
CA VAL A 3 -12.61 23.21 -43.16
C VAL A 3 -13.02 22.57 -41.83
N ARG A 4 -12.61 21.34 -41.59
CA ARG A 4 -12.74 20.67 -40.29
C ARG A 4 -11.55 21.09 -39.44
N SER A 5 -11.83 21.85 -38.40
CA SER A 5 -10.90 22.18 -37.36
C SER A 5 -10.67 20.90 -36.50
N THR A 6 -9.48 20.37 -36.57
CA THR A 6 -9.03 19.29 -35.69
C THR A 6 -8.54 19.91 -34.36
N SER A 7 -9.38 19.86 -33.37
CA SER A 7 -8.96 20.18 -31.98
C SER A 7 -8.01 19.08 -31.49
N ALA A 8 -6.75 19.45 -31.29
CA ALA A 8 -5.77 18.58 -30.64
C ALA A 8 -6.14 18.45 -29.15
N LEU A 9 -6.66 17.29 -28.77
CA LEU A 9 -6.93 16.92 -27.40
C LEU A 9 -5.58 16.72 -26.69
N ARG A 10 -5.22 17.63 -25.81
CA ARG A 10 -4.07 17.45 -24.91
C ARG A 10 -4.50 16.43 -23.85
N ARG A 11 -3.99 15.21 -23.96
CA ARG A 11 -4.14 14.16 -22.97
C ARG A 11 -3.21 14.46 -21.80
N THR A 12 -3.76 14.86 -20.67
CA THR A 12 -3.06 14.86 -19.39
C THR A 12 -3.26 13.48 -18.76
N LEU A 13 -2.19 12.72 -18.62
CA LEU A 13 -2.15 11.45 -17.92
C LEU A 13 -2.27 11.72 -16.42
N ALA A 14 -3.36 11.28 -15.81
CA ALA A 14 -3.51 11.27 -14.37
C ALA A 14 -3.09 9.89 -13.82
N ALA A 15 -2.19 9.88 -12.86
CA ALA A 15 -1.60 8.67 -12.30
C ALA A 15 -2.44 8.13 -11.13
N LEU A 16 -2.65 6.81 -11.12
CA LEU A 16 -3.24 6.09 -9.97
C LEU A 16 -2.19 6.01 -8.85
N THR A 17 -2.43 6.62 -7.71
CA THR A 17 -1.52 6.55 -6.56
C THR A 17 -2.00 5.52 -5.55
N LEU A 18 -1.22 4.46 -5.39
CA LEU A 18 -1.34 3.57 -4.24
C LEU A 18 -0.82 4.34 -3.02
N THR A 19 -1.67 4.63 -2.05
CA THR A 19 -1.33 5.38 -0.84
C THR A 19 -0.41 4.57 0.06
N ALA A 20 0.88 4.90 0.06
CA ALA A 20 1.77 4.52 1.15
C ALA A 20 1.56 5.50 2.31
N ALA A 21 1.05 5.01 3.44
CA ALA A 21 0.93 5.78 4.67
C ALA A 21 2.30 6.10 5.23
N LEU A 22 2.68 7.38 5.19
CA LEU A 22 3.87 7.90 5.86
C LEU A 22 3.62 7.94 7.38
N GLY A 23 4.34 7.12 8.11
CA GLY A 23 4.44 7.20 9.56
C GLY A 23 5.19 8.45 10.00
N LEU A 24 4.52 9.32 10.74
CA LEU A 24 5.13 10.44 11.46
C LEU A 24 5.88 9.90 12.67
N THR A 25 7.21 9.94 12.62
CA THR A 25 8.06 9.78 13.82
C THR A 25 8.22 11.11 14.52
N ALA A 26 7.51 11.30 15.61
CA ALA A 26 7.76 12.39 16.54
C ALA A 26 9.04 12.09 17.33
N ALA A 27 10.13 12.79 17.03
CA ALA A 27 11.33 12.79 17.84
C ALA A 27 11.23 13.91 18.89
N CYS A 28 11.00 13.52 20.15
CA CYS A 28 11.25 14.40 21.28
C CYS A 28 12.74 14.40 21.58
N SER A 29 13.41 15.53 21.34
CA SER A 29 14.75 15.82 21.81
C SER A 29 14.66 16.85 22.92
N GLY A 30 15.15 16.52 24.09
CA GLY A 30 15.43 17.46 25.14
C GLY A 30 16.70 17.04 25.88
N GLY A 31 17.72 17.90 25.91
CA GLY A 31 18.85 17.69 26.79
C GLY A 31 20.18 18.25 26.29
N GLN A 32 20.37 19.51 26.51
CA GLN A 32 21.63 20.24 26.41
C GLN A 32 22.61 19.79 27.51
N GLY A 33 23.87 19.55 27.16
CA GLY A 33 24.96 19.30 28.12
C GLY A 33 26.30 19.45 27.42
N ASP A 34 27.00 20.49 27.78
CA ASP A 34 28.28 21.07 27.33
C ASP A 34 29.49 20.15 27.60
N PRO A 35 30.60 20.24 26.83
CA PRO A 35 31.76 19.36 26.97
C PRO A 35 32.86 20.00 27.81
N SER A 36 33.45 19.26 28.72
CA SER A 36 34.84 19.56 29.16
C SER A 36 35.45 18.41 29.93
N GLN A 37 36.65 18.11 29.51
CA GLN A 37 37.83 17.62 30.22
C GLN A 37 38.26 16.17 30.07
N ALA A 38 39.44 16.16 29.52
CA ALA A 38 40.39 15.07 29.41
C ALA A 38 40.95 14.60 30.79
N SER A 39 41.35 13.33 30.85
CA SER A 39 42.65 12.90 31.39
C SER A 39 42.75 11.37 31.40
N ASP A 40 43.64 10.87 30.60
CA ASP A 40 44.87 10.10 30.90
C ASP A 40 44.86 8.98 31.96
N GLY A 41 45.45 7.83 31.60
CA GLY A 41 46.00 6.82 32.53
C GLY A 41 45.50 5.38 32.24
N GLY A 42 46.07 4.57 31.44
CA GLY A 42 47.24 3.75 31.54
C GLY A 42 47.07 2.51 32.44
N GLY A 43 47.35 1.26 31.94
CA GLY A 43 47.69 0.13 32.79
C GLY A 43 46.99 -1.19 32.47
N GLN A 44 47.44 -1.95 31.68
CA GLN A 44 48.06 -3.27 31.50
C GLN A 44 47.85 -4.33 32.61
N ALA A 45 47.53 -5.55 32.15
CA ALA A 45 47.92 -6.86 32.68
C ALA A 45 46.79 -7.83 33.09
N ALA A 46 46.69 -8.91 32.35
CA ALA A 46 46.25 -10.23 32.79
C ALA A 46 47.45 -10.92 33.50
N PRO A 47 47.41 -12.16 34.01
CA PRO A 47 46.41 -13.21 34.03
C PRO A 47 46.33 -13.95 35.42
N ALA A 48 45.48 -14.93 35.60
CA ALA A 48 45.80 -16.27 36.05
C ALA A 48 44.63 -17.03 36.74
N ALA A 49 44.59 -18.29 36.41
CA ALA A 49 43.71 -19.38 36.83
C ALA A 49 43.76 -19.71 38.33
N SER A 50 42.70 -20.39 38.79
CA SER A 50 42.70 -21.59 39.67
C SER A 50 41.27 -21.94 40.09
N ASP A 51 40.70 -23.03 39.64
CA ASP A 51 40.56 -24.34 40.29
C ASP A 51 39.93 -24.34 41.71
N GLY A 52 38.90 -25.17 41.90
CA GLY A 52 38.48 -25.54 43.23
C GLY A 52 36.98 -25.86 43.36
N GLY A 53 36.66 -27.12 43.24
CA GLY A 53 35.39 -27.80 43.42
C GLY A 53 34.72 -27.65 44.79
N GLY A 54 33.48 -28.14 44.88
CA GLY A 54 32.75 -28.28 46.15
C GLY A 54 31.24 -28.44 45.97
N GLN A 55 30.82 -29.64 46.15
CA GLN A 55 29.53 -30.28 46.17
C GLN A 55 28.66 -29.83 47.35
N ALA A 56 27.34 -29.61 47.15
CA ALA A 56 26.21 -30.18 47.89
C ALA A 56 24.93 -29.34 47.79
N ALA A 57 23.86 -29.94 47.39
CA ALA A 57 22.47 -29.51 47.55
C ALA A 57 21.99 -29.84 49.00
N PRO A 58 20.72 -29.60 49.44
CA PRO A 58 19.56 -28.99 48.82
C PRO A 58 18.84 -27.96 49.73
N GLY A 59 17.91 -27.20 49.18
CA GLY A 59 16.98 -26.38 49.96
C GLY A 59 15.95 -25.68 49.08
N ALA A 60 14.75 -26.21 49.14
CA ALA A 60 13.58 -25.61 48.49
C ALA A 60 13.23 -24.26 49.10
N SER A 61 12.79 -23.31 48.25
CA SER A 61 11.77 -22.32 48.56
C SER A 61 11.25 -21.67 47.29
N ASP A 62 10.02 -21.87 47.11
CA ASP A 62 8.95 -21.20 46.43
C ASP A 62 9.18 -19.71 46.22
N GLY A 63 8.89 -19.21 44.99
CA GLY A 63 8.91 -17.79 44.70
C GLY A 63 8.76 -17.56 43.19
N GLY A 64 7.57 -17.79 42.66
CA GLY A 64 7.24 -17.56 41.27
C GLY A 64 7.47 -16.11 40.86
N GLY A 65 8.33 -15.93 39.90
CA GLY A 65 8.49 -14.75 39.09
C GLY A 65 8.62 -15.24 37.66
N ALA A 66 7.50 -15.41 36.99
CA ALA A 66 7.50 -15.63 35.57
C ALA A 66 8.09 -14.39 34.91
N ALA A 67 9.39 -14.41 34.68
CA ALA A 67 9.99 -13.59 33.65
C ALA A 67 9.42 -14.13 32.35
N GLY A 68 8.40 -13.44 31.82
CA GLY A 68 7.93 -13.66 30.47
C GLY A 68 9.10 -13.44 29.54
N ASP A 69 9.51 -14.51 28.85
CA ASP A 69 10.31 -14.41 27.65
C ASP A 69 9.66 -13.37 26.76
N PRO A 70 10.40 -12.39 26.23
CA PRO A 70 9.91 -11.63 25.10
C PRO A 70 9.93 -12.60 23.91
N GLN A 71 8.87 -13.40 23.79
CA GLN A 71 8.56 -14.08 22.55
C GLN A 71 8.50 -12.99 21.49
N ALA A 72 9.54 -12.93 20.66
CA ALA A 72 9.48 -12.22 19.41
C ALA A 72 8.21 -12.72 18.71
N GLN A 73 7.19 -11.88 18.69
CA GLN A 73 5.95 -12.16 17.97
C GLN A 73 6.36 -12.34 16.51
N GLN A 74 6.42 -13.60 16.09
CA GLN A 74 6.49 -13.92 14.67
C GLN A 74 5.32 -13.19 14.01
N PRO A 75 5.53 -12.56 12.83
CA PRO A 75 4.42 -12.01 12.08
C PRO A 75 3.34 -13.10 11.98
N GLN A 76 2.14 -12.82 12.42
CA GLN A 76 1.03 -13.76 12.27
C GLN A 76 0.83 -13.95 10.76
N GLU A 77 1.14 -15.14 10.28
CA GLU A 77 0.81 -15.51 8.91
C GLU A 77 -0.71 -15.61 8.80
N ALA A 78 -1.24 -15.01 7.76
CA ALA A 78 -2.66 -15.07 7.45
C ALA A 78 -3.09 -16.53 7.18
N ASP A 79 -4.17 -17.00 7.81
CA ASP A 79 -4.69 -18.35 7.55
C ASP A 79 -5.40 -18.41 6.19
N VAL A 80 -4.81 -19.17 5.27
CA VAL A 80 -5.31 -19.41 3.91
C VAL A 80 -5.64 -20.88 3.67
N SER A 81 -5.73 -21.68 4.74
CA SER A 81 -5.97 -23.13 4.64
C SER A 81 -7.34 -23.48 4.08
N ASP A 82 -8.34 -22.63 4.31
CA ASP A 82 -9.73 -22.76 3.85
C ASP A 82 -9.98 -22.16 2.46
N VAL A 83 -8.97 -21.51 1.86
CA VAL A 83 -9.09 -20.87 0.53
C VAL A 83 -9.01 -21.95 -0.57
N PRO A 84 -10.02 -22.05 -1.47
CA PRO A 84 -10.02 -23.02 -2.56
C PRO A 84 -8.99 -22.68 -3.64
N GLU A 85 -8.62 -23.67 -4.47
CA GLU A 85 -7.64 -23.47 -5.58
C GLU A 85 -8.15 -22.45 -6.62
N VAL A 86 -9.48 -22.40 -6.85
CA VAL A 86 -10.14 -21.40 -7.68
C VAL A 86 -10.96 -20.50 -6.75
N VAL A 87 -10.49 -19.32 -6.51
CA VAL A 87 -11.10 -18.32 -5.61
C VAL A 87 -12.32 -17.66 -6.24
N ALA A 88 -12.25 -17.40 -7.54
CA ALA A 88 -13.35 -16.89 -8.32
C ALA A 88 -13.20 -17.25 -9.80
N THR A 89 -14.31 -17.14 -10.55
CA THR A 89 -14.32 -17.26 -12.01
C THR A 89 -15.05 -16.06 -12.59
N VAL A 90 -14.45 -15.43 -13.60
CA VAL A 90 -14.97 -14.23 -14.28
C VAL A 90 -15.00 -14.50 -15.79
N ASN A 91 -16.19 -14.65 -16.35
CA ASN A 91 -16.38 -14.96 -17.78
C ASN A 91 -15.54 -16.15 -18.28
N GLY A 92 -15.36 -17.16 -17.41
CA GLY A 92 -14.54 -18.35 -17.69
C GLY A 92 -13.05 -18.22 -17.37
N THR A 93 -12.56 -17.04 -16.98
CA THR A 93 -11.19 -16.84 -16.46
C THR A 93 -11.16 -17.15 -14.97
N GLU A 94 -10.28 -18.02 -14.55
CA GLU A 94 -10.10 -18.40 -13.14
C GLU A 94 -9.15 -17.44 -12.43
N ILE A 95 -9.57 -16.99 -11.24
CA ILE A 95 -8.70 -16.29 -10.28
C ILE A 95 -8.20 -17.36 -9.32
N THR A 96 -6.89 -17.53 -9.29
CA THR A 96 -6.27 -18.63 -8.55
C THR A 96 -6.04 -18.31 -7.08
N LYS A 97 -5.83 -19.36 -6.28
CA LYS A 97 -5.42 -19.23 -4.89
C LYS A 97 -4.10 -18.46 -4.75
N ASP A 98 -3.16 -18.66 -5.65
CA ASP A 98 -1.85 -17.99 -5.58
C ASP A 98 -2.00 -16.47 -5.74
N ASP A 99 -2.79 -15.99 -6.71
CA ASP A 99 -3.08 -14.57 -6.91
C ASP A 99 -3.77 -13.96 -5.67
N PHE A 100 -4.71 -14.71 -5.11
CA PHE A 100 -5.43 -14.32 -3.91
C PHE A 100 -4.52 -14.22 -2.69
N VAL A 101 -3.69 -15.24 -2.43
CA VAL A 101 -2.83 -15.32 -1.26
C VAL A 101 -1.82 -14.16 -1.25
N GLN A 102 -1.24 -13.82 -2.38
CA GLN A 102 -0.32 -12.70 -2.49
C GLN A 102 -0.98 -11.37 -2.07
N THR A 103 -2.17 -11.09 -2.58
CA THR A 103 -2.92 -9.87 -2.25
C THR A 103 -3.39 -9.88 -0.79
N TYR A 104 -3.94 -11.02 -0.35
CA TYR A 104 -4.46 -11.19 1.01
C TYR A 104 -3.37 -11.02 2.07
N GLN A 105 -2.20 -11.63 1.89
CA GLN A 105 -1.09 -11.52 2.84
C GLN A 105 -0.60 -10.07 2.97
N SER A 106 -0.49 -9.34 1.84
CA SER A 106 -0.09 -7.92 1.86
C SER A 106 -1.07 -7.08 2.67
N GLN A 107 -2.37 -7.24 2.45
CA GLN A 107 -3.40 -6.48 3.17
C GLN A 107 -3.47 -6.88 4.65
N TYR A 108 -3.36 -8.19 4.94
CA TYR A 108 -3.33 -8.69 6.30
C TYR A 108 -2.16 -8.12 7.11
N GLN A 109 -0.95 -8.09 6.54
CA GLN A 109 0.22 -7.50 7.17
C GLN A 109 0.04 -6.01 7.46
N GLN A 110 -0.53 -5.26 6.51
CA GLN A 110 -0.83 -3.84 6.70
C GLN A 110 -1.81 -3.62 7.85
N MET A 111 -2.87 -4.42 7.92
CA MET A 111 -3.85 -4.35 9.01
C MET A 111 -3.25 -4.79 10.35
N ALA A 112 -2.38 -5.81 10.37
CA ALA A 112 -1.68 -6.27 11.56
C ALA A 112 -0.74 -5.18 12.12
N MET A 113 -0.06 -4.43 11.27
CA MET A 113 0.74 -3.26 11.68
C MET A 113 -0.15 -2.16 12.29
N GLN A 114 -1.32 -1.91 11.70
CA GLN A 114 -2.27 -0.92 12.22
C GLN A 114 -2.85 -1.35 13.57
N GLN A 115 -3.07 -2.67 13.78
CA GLN A 115 -3.48 -3.22 15.07
C GLN A 115 -2.43 -2.98 16.17
N GLN A 116 -1.14 -3.15 15.85
CA GLN A 116 -0.05 -2.87 16.82
C GLN A 116 -0.02 -1.38 17.21
N ALA A 117 -0.49 -0.48 16.36
CA ALA A 117 -0.65 0.94 16.65
C ALA A 117 -1.94 1.29 17.42
N GLY A 118 -2.71 0.28 17.88
CA GLY A 118 -3.94 0.46 18.68
C GLY A 118 -5.24 0.31 17.89
N GLY A 119 -5.16 -0.21 16.66
CA GLY A 119 -6.34 -0.54 15.83
C GLY A 119 -7.04 -1.83 16.25
N GLN A 120 -8.19 -2.12 15.65
CA GLN A 120 -8.91 -3.38 15.83
C GLN A 120 -8.23 -4.52 15.06
N ALA A 121 -8.36 -5.74 15.58
CA ALA A 121 -7.95 -6.93 14.84
C ALA A 121 -8.72 -7.06 13.53
N PRO A 122 -8.07 -7.45 12.42
CA PRO A 122 -8.75 -7.66 11.16
C PRO A 122 -9.78 -8.80 11.28
N ASP A 123 -10.98 -8.60 10.74
CA ASP A 123 -11.91 -9.68 10.49
C ASP A 123 -11.44 -10.44 9.24
N GLU A 124 -10.80 -11.59 9.46
CA GLU A 124 -10.20 -12.39 8.39
C GLU A 124 -11.22 -12.80 7.32
N LYS A 125 -12.44 -13.14 7.73
CA LYS A 125 -13.49 -13.51 6.79
C LYS A 125 -13.92 -12.34 5.92
N GLN A 126 -14.10 -11.18 6.52
CA GLN A 126 -14.43 -9.96 5.79
C GLN A 126 -13.29 -9.58 4.84
N LEU A 127 -12.04 -9.67 5.30
CA LEU A 127 -10.87 -9.38 4.48
C LEU A 127 -10.74 -10.34 3.30
N LYS A 128 -10.96 -11.65 3.50
CA LYS A 128 -10.97 -12.64 2.41
C LYS A 128 -12.01 -12.29 1.34
N THR A 129 -13.23 -11.99 1.76
CA THR A 129 -14.29 -11.58 0.83
C THR A 129 -13.92 -10.30 0.07
N GLN A 130 -13.40 -9.31 0.76
CA GLN A 130 -13.00 -8.03 0.16
C GLN A 130 -11.89 -8.21 -0.88
N VAL A 131 -10.87 -9.02 -0.57
CA VAL A 131 -9.77 -9.32 -1.51
C VAL A 131 -10.29 -10.05 -2.75
N ALA A 132 -11.17 -11.04 -2.56
CA ALA A 132 -11.76 -11.76 -3.70
C ALA A 132 -12.59 -10.84 -4.60
N GLU A 133 -13.40 -9.96 -4.01
CA GLU A 133 -14.17 -8.96 -4.77
C GLU A 133 -13.26 -7.98 -5.51
N GLN A 134 -12.16 -7.54 -4.89
CA GLN A 134 -11.18 -6.67 -5.53
C GLN A 134 -10.54 -7.33 -6.74
N LEU A 135 -10.14 -8.61 -6.63
CA LEU A 135 -9.55 -9.36 -7.73
C LEU A 135 -10.56 -9.58 -8.88
N VAL A 136 -11.82 -9.88 -8.54
CA VAL A 136 -12.91 -9.98 -9.52
C VAL A 136 -13.13 -8.66 -10.26
N ASN A 137 -13.19 -7.56 -9.54
CA ASN A 137 -13.37 -6.24 -10.16
C ASN A 137 -12.19 -5.87 -11.06
N ASN A 138 -10.97 -6.19 -10.65
CA ASN A 138 -9.76 -5.96 -11.46
C ASN A 138 -9.82 -6.79 -12.76
N GLU A 139 -10.18 -8.07 -12.65
CA GLU A 139 -10.32 -8.95 -13.82
C GLU A 139 -11.42 -8.47 -14.78
N LEU A 140 -12.56 -8.03 -14.26
CA LEU A 140 -13.63 -7.44 -15.08
C LEU A 140 -13.16 -6.20 -15.85
N LEU A 141 -12.45 -5.30 -15.18
CA LEU A 141 -11.90 -4.09 -15.81
C LEU A 141 -10.83 -4.44 -16.85
N ARG A 142 -9.99 -5.44 -16.59
CA ARG A 142 -8.98 -5.93 -17.53
C ARG A 142 -9.64 -6.48 -18.79
N GLN A 143 -10.67 -7.31 -18.63
CA GLN A 143 -11.44 -7.83 -19.76
C GLN A 143 -12.16 -6.71 -20.54
N GLY A 144 -12.75 -5.74 -19.82
CA GLY A 144 -13.35 -4.57 -20.43
C GLY A 144 -12.36 -3.76 -21.27
N ALA A 145 -11.14 -3.57 -20.77
CA ALA A 145 -10.08 -2.90 -21.51
C ALA A 145 -9.64 -3.70 -22.77
N GLU A 146 -9.56 -5.03 -22.65
CA GLU A 146 -9.25 -5.91 -23.79
C GLU A 146 -10.35 -5.87 -24.86
N ASP A 147 -11.63 -5.92 -24.47
CA ASP A 147 -12.78 -5.83 -25.35
C ASP A 147 -12.86 -4.46 -26.03
N ALA A 148 -12.47 -3.40 -25.35
CA ALA A 148 -12.32 -2.07 -25.92
C ALA A 148 -11.09 -1.94 -26.87
N GLY A 149 -10.25 -2.98 -26.95
CA GLY A 149 -9.06 -3.03 -27.81
C GLY A 149 -7.90 -2.16 -27.30
N ILE A 150 -7.89 -1.81 -26.03
CA ILE A 150 -6.83 -1.01 -25.41
C ILE A 150 -5.59 -1.88 -25.20
N LYS A 151 -4.47 -1.44 -25.76
CA LYS A 151 -3.19 -2.13 -25.65
C LYS A 151 -2.10 -1.13 -25.29
N ALA A 152 -1.32 -1.46 -24.25
CA ALA A 152 -0.15 -0.69 -23.91
C ALA A 152 0.96 -0.87 -24.95
N THR A 153 1.60 0.21 -25.36
CA THR A 153 2.88 0.15 -26.09
C THR A 153 4.04 0.06 -25.11
N ASP A 154 5.24 -0.31 -25.56
CA ASP A 154 6.44 -0.32 -24.70
C ASP A 154 6.64 1.02 -24.00
N LYS A 155 6.36 2.13 -24.71
CA LYS A 155 6.45 3.47 -24.12
C LYS A 155 5.43 3.70 -23.01
N ASP A 156 4.22 3.21 -23.18
CA ASP A 156 3.17 3.33 -22.14
C ASP A 156 3.55 2.53 -20.90
N ILE A 157 4.10 1.33 -21.09
CA ILE A 157 4.61 0.48 -20.01
C ILE A 157 5.76 1.19 -19.26
N ASP A 158 6.75 1.73 -19.98
CA ASP A 158 7.87 2.43 -19.37
C ASP A 158 7.39 3.68 -18.62
N THR A 159 6.42 4.42 -19.17
CA THR A 159 5.83 5.58 -18.49
C THR A 159 5.10 5.15 -17.21
N THR A 160 4.33 4.08 -17.24
CA THR A 160 3.63 3.54 -16.06
C THR A 160 4.61 3.12 -14.98
N LEU A 161 5.69 2.43 -15.36
CA LEU A 161 6.75 2.03 -14.42
C LEU A 161 7.47 3.24 -13.81
N ASP A 162 7.73 4.30 -14.58
CA ASP A 162 8.32 5.54 -14.07
C ASP A 162 7.37 6.27 -13.10
N GLU A 163 6.06 6.20 -13.32
CA GLU A 163 5.06 6.74 -12.40
C GLU A 163 5.02 5.95 -11.08
N ILE A 164 5.04 4.62 -11.16
CA ILE A 164 5.15 3.74 -9.98
C ILE A 164 6.44 4.03 -9.20
N ALA A 165 7.57 4.24 -9.90
CA ALA A 165 8.84 4.60 -9.28
C ALA A 165 8.73 5.90 -8.48
N LYS A 166 8.18 6.95 -9.07
CA LYS A 166 7.97 8.25 -8.39
C LYS A 166 7.12 8.11 -7.13
N GLN A 167 6.03 7.32 -7.21
CA GLN A 167 5.15 7.09 -6.06
C GLN A 167 5.83 6.30 -4.95
N SER A 168 6.70 5.37 -5.32
CA SER A 168 7.45 4.52 -4.38
C SER A 168 8.76 5.18 -3.88
N GLY A 169 9.07 6.42 -4.31
CA GLY A 169 10.30 7.12 -3.95
C GLY A 169 11.55 6.52 -4.62
N LEU A 170 11.37 5.78 -5.71
CA LEU A 170 12.44 5.23 -6.54
C LEU A 170 12.78 6.19 -7.69
N GLY A 171 13.97 6.04 -8.25
CA GLY A 171 14.50 6.95 -9.27
C GLY A 171 13.98 6.68 -10.68
N SER A 172 13.62 5.43 -11.00
CA SER A 172 13.20 5.01 -12.35
C SER A 172 12.37 3.72 -12.34
N GLY A 173 11.67 3.46 -13.44
CA GLY A 173 10.95 2.20 -13.69
C GLY A 173 11.88 0.98 -13.67
N ASP A 174 13.13 1.10 -14.10
CA ASP A 174 14.12 0.02 -14.02
C ASP A 174 14.45 -0.36 -12.57
N GLU A 175 14.44 0.60 -11.66
CA GLU A 175 14.62 0.33 -10.22
C GLU A 175 13.42 -0.41 -9.64
N VAL A 176 12.19 -0.11 -10.10
CA VAL A 176 10.98 -0.87 -9.73
C VAL A 176 11.12 -2.33 -10.16
N VAL A 177 11.47 -2.54 -11.43
CA VAL A 177 11.69 -3.90 -11.97
C VAL A 177 12.74 -4.63 -11.15
N SER A 178 13.90 -4.01 -10.91
CA SER A 178 14.99 -4.62 -10.13
C SER A 178 14.60 -4.95 -8.69
N ALA A 179 13.81 -4.09 -8.04
CA ALA A 179 13.34 -4.32 -6.68
C ALA A 179 12.35 -5.51 -6.60
N LEU A 180 11.48 -5.64 -7.59
CA LEU A 180 10.51 -6.74 -7.67
C LEU A 180 11.18 -8.07 -8.08
N GLU A 181 12.20 -8.03 -8.93
CA GLU A 181 13.03 -9.21 -9.24
C GLU A 181 13.73 -9.77 -7.99
N GLN A 182 14.19 -8.92 -7.09
CA GLN A 182 14.76 -9.36 -5.81
C GLN A 182 13.74 -10.05 -4.90
N GLN A 183 12.45 -9.79 -5.11
CA GLN A 183 11.34 -10.45 -4.44
C GLN A 183 10.85 -11.72 -5.17
N GLY A 184 11.49 -12.08 -6.30
CA GLY A 184 11.18 -13.27 -7.07
C GLY A 184 10.14 -13.07 -8.19
N ILE A 185 9.72 -11.84 -8.47
CA ILE A 185 8.83 -11.52 -9.58
C ILE A 185 9.66 -11.24 -10.82
N SER A 186 9.38 -11.90 -11.94
CA SER A 186 10.18 -11.72 -13.15
C SER A 186 9.93 -10.35 -13.79
N ALA A 187 10.97 -9.80 -14.46
CA ALA A 187 10.84 -8.53 -15.20
C ALA A 187 9.70 -8.56 -16.24
N GLU A 188 9.48 -9.72 -16.87
CA GLU A 188 8.39 -9.90 -17.83
C GLU A 188 7.02 -9.73 -17.16
N GLN A 189 6.83 -10.33 -15.99
CA GLN A 189 5.60 -10.20 -15.21
C GLN A 189 5.37 -8.77 -14.75
N VAL A 190 6.41 -8.09 -14.23
CA VAL A 190 6.32 -6.67 -13.84
C VAL A 190 5.86 -5.80 -15.00
N ARG A 191 6.42 -6.01 -16.19
CA ARG A 191 6.01 -5.27 -17.41
C ARG A 191 4.60 -5.62 -17.85
N GLN A 192 4.18 -6.86 -17.71
CA GLN A 192 2.81 -7.29 -18.01
C GLN A 192 1.80 -6.65 -17.04
N ASP A 193 2.13 -6.58 -15.76
CA ASP A 193 1.30 -5.94 -14.75
C ASP A 193 1.17 -4.44 -15.01
N ALA A 194 2.28 -3.78 -15.38
CA ALA A 194 2.26 -2.37 -15.79
C ALA A 194 1.43 -2.14 -17.06
N ALA A 195 1.49 -3.04 -18.03
CA ALA A 195 0.66 -2.99 -19.23
C ALA A 195 -0.83 -3.14 -18.90
N SER A 196 -1.17 -4.06 -18.00
CA SER A 196 -2.53 -4.27 -17.52
C SER A 196 -3.05 -3.05 -16.77
N GLN A 197 -2.23 -2.46 -15.91
CA GLN A 197 -2.58 -1.24 -15.18
C GLN A 197 -2.83 -0.07 -16.12
N PHE A 198 -1.96 0.14 -17.12
CA PHE A 198 -2.18 1.15 -18.17
C PHE A 198 -3.51 0.95 -18.89
N ALA A 199 -3.80 -0.30 -19.31
CA ALA A 199 -5.01 -0.62 -20.03
C ALA A 199 -6.27 -0.35 -19.20
N ILE A 200 -6.29 -0.79 -17.95
CA ILE A 200 -7.39 -0.56 -17.01
C ILE A 200 -7.60 0.94 -16.76
N THR A 201 -6.54 1.69 -16.47
CA THR A 201 -6.62 3.14 -16.23
C THR A 201 -7.17 3.86 -17.46
N THR A 202 -6.65 3.53 -18.65
CA THR A 202 -7.11 4.10 -19.91
C THR A 202 -8.58 3.76 -20.18
N TYR A 203 -9.01 2.53 -19.84
CA TYR A 203 -10.39 2.10 -20.00
C TYR A 203 -11.33 2.90 -19.07
N ILE A 204 -10.96 3.04 -17.80
CA ILE A 204 -11.73 3.84 -16.84
C ILE A 204 -11.85 5.30 -17.33
N GLU A 205 -10.77 5.89 -17.81
CA GLU A 205 -10.78 7.27 -18.33
C GLU A 205 -11.62 7.44 -19.60
N GLN A 206 -11.78 6.39 -20.40
CA GLN A 206 -12.62 6.40 -21.59
C GLN A 206 -14.10 6.21 -21.27
N GLU A 207 -14.43 5.37 -20.29
CA GLU A 207 -15.80 5.04 -19.91
C GLU A 207 -16.40 6.05 -18.92
N ALA A 208 -15.55 6.67 -18.09
CA ALA A 208 -15.96 7.66 -17.12
C ALA A 208 -15.56 9.07 -17.54
N ASP A 209 -16.49 10.02 -17.41
CA ASP A 209 -16.23 11.44 -17.59
C ASP A 209 -15.64 12.01 -16.27
N ILE A 210 -14.36 11.69 -16.04
CA ILE A 210 -13.65 12.16 -14.84
C ILE A 210 -13.29 13.62 -15.05
N ALA A 211 -13.99 14.51 -14.36
CA ALA A 211 -13.74 15.93 -14.41
C ALA A 211 -12.60 16.32 -13.44
N GLU A 212 -11.82 17.35 -13.81
CA GLU A 212 -10.91 17.97 -12.85
C GLU A 212 -11.72 18.54 -11.67
N PRO A 213 -11.30 18.24 -10.41
CA PRO A 213 -12.00 18.77 -9.25
C PRO A 213 -11.99 20.30 -9.25
N SER A 214 -13.11 20.92 -8.96
CA SER A 214 -13.22 22.37 -8.88
C SER A 214 -12.56 22.93 -7.62
N ASP A 215 -12.14 24.18 -7.64
CA ASP A 215 -11.59 24.88 -6.48
C ASP A 215 -12.55 24.88 -5.29
N GLU A 216 -13.87 24.86 -5.54
CA GLU A 216 -14.89 24.79 -4.51
C GLU A 216 -14.93 23.43 -3.81
N GLU A 217 -14.82 22.34 -4.58
CA GLU A 217 -14.74 20.98 -4.05
C GLU A 217 -13.45 20.76 -3.26
N LEU A 218 -12.31 21.21 -3.79
CA LEU A 218 -11.03 21.13 -3.09
C LEU A 218 -11.04 21.91 -1.78
N LYS A 219 -11.67 23.10 -1.80
CA LYS A 219 -11.81 23.92 -0.59
C LYS A 219 -12.71 23.25 0.45
N ALA A 220 -13.80 22.62 0.04
CA ALA A 220 -14.68 21.88 0.95
C ALA A 220 -13.94 20.69 1.61
N GLN A 221 -13.09 19.96 0.86
CA GLN A 221 -12.24 18.90 1.42
C GLN A 221 -11.22 19.45 2.41
N TYR A 222 -10.58 20.56 2.08
CA TYR A 222 -9.65 21.24 2.96
C TYR A 222 -10.34 21.68 4.28
N ASP A 223 -11.48 22.34 4.17
CA ASP A 223 -12.24 22.81 5.34
C ASP A 223 -12.66 21.65 6.24
N ALA A 224 -13.09 20.50 5.67
CA ALA A 224 -13.40 19.28 6.41
C ALA A 224 -12.19 18.68 7.12
N MET A 225 -11.01 18.69 6.49
CA MET A 225 -9.76 18.23 7.08
C MET A 225 -9.35 19.11 8.27
N VAL A 226 -9.44 20.43 8.14
CA VAL A 226 -9.16 21.40 9.23
C VAL A 226 -10.12 21.19 10.40
N GLU A 227 -11.40 20.94 10.12
CA GLU A 227 -12.40 20.65 11.15
C GLU A 227 -12.09 19.34 11.89
N GLN A 228 -11.73 18.28 11.15
CA GLN A 228 -11.33 16.99 11.74
C GLN A 228 -10.10 17.12 12.61
N GLN A 229 -9.06 17.85 12.17
CA GLN A 229 -7.86 18.12 12.95
C GLN A 229 -8.19 18.86 14.24
N SER A 230 -9.04 19.88 14.16
CA SER A 230 -9.49 20.66 15.32
C SER A 230 -10.31 19.80 16.29
N ALA A 231 -11.17 18.92 15.80
CA ALA A 231 -11.94 17.98 16.62
C ALA A 231 -11.05 16.94 17.33
N ALA A 232 -9.92 16.57 16.73
CA ALA A 232 -8.91 15.69 17.32
C ALA A 232 -7.99 16.40 18.35
N GLY A 233 -8.22 17.70 18.62
CA GLY A 233 -7.46 18.50 19.61
C GLY A 233 -6.21 19.15 19.03
N GLY A 234 -6.01 19.10 17.72
CA GLY A 234 -4.95 19.84 17.02
C GLY A 234 -5.31 21.31 16.80
N SER A 235 -4.32 22.13 16.45
CA SER A 235 -4.55 23.53 16.08
C SER A 235 -4.78 23.65 14.57
N ALA A 236 -5.76 24.44 14.17
CA ALA A 236 -5.99 24.76 12.74
C ALA A 236 -4.76 25.47 12.10
N GLU A 237 -3.93 26.13 12.92
CA GLU A 237 -2.71 26.79 12.47
C GLU A 237 -1.56 25.80 12.14
N GLU A 238 -1.68 24.53 12.56
CA GLU A 238 -0.73 23.46 12.23
C GLU A 238 -1.01 22.80 10.86
N VAL A 239 -2.17 23.09 10.27
CA VAL A 239 -2.51 22.60 8.92
C VAL A 239 -1.92 23.56 7.90
N PRO A 240 -1.14 23.05 6.90
CA PRO A 240 -0.67 23.91 5.80
C PRO A 240 -1.82 24.63 5.11
N SER A 241 -1.55 25.79 4.52
CA SER A 241 -2.59 26.59 3.85
C SER A 241 -3.23 25.82 2.68
N PHE A 242 -4.47 26.22 2.31
CA PHE A 242 -5.16 25.63 1.16
C PHE A 242 -4.32 25.67 -0.13
N GLU A 243 -3.66 26.80 -0.38
CA GLU A 243 -2.81 26.97 -1.57
C GLU A 243 -1.62 25.99 -1.61
N GLU A 244 -1.03 25.67 -0.45
CA GLU A 244 0.05 24.69 -0.35
C GLU A 244 -0.44 23.25 -0.50
N MET A 245 -1.70 22.97 -0.16
CA MET A 245 -2.30 21.64 -0.23
C MET A 245 -3.13 21.41 -1.49
N LYS A 246 -3.40 22.45 -2.27
CA LYS A 246 -4.32 22.39 -3.41
C LYS A 246 -3.98 21.28 -4.40
N ASP A 247 -2.71 21.16 -4.80
CA ASP A 247 -2.27 20.13 -5.73
C ASP A 247 -2.42 18.72 -5.15
N GLN A 248 -2.14 18.55 -3.86
CA GLN A 248 -2.31 17.28 -3.18
C GLN A 248 -3.80 16.90 -3.05
N LEU A 249 -4.65 17.85 -2.70
CA LEU A 249 -6.10 17.66 -2.64
C LEU A 249 -6.68 17.33 -4.02
N ALA A 250 -6.21 18.00 -5.07
CA ALA A 250 -6.63 17.71 -6.44
C ALA A 250 -6.26 16.28 -6.86
N GLN A 251 -5.05 15.83 -6.54
CA GLN A 251 -4.63 14.45 -6.78
C GLN A 251 -5.50 13.46 -6.00
N GLN A 252 -5.77 13.73 -4.73
CA GLN A 252 -6.60 12.87 -3.89
C GLN A 252 -8.04 12.80 -4.41
N ALA A 253 -8.63 13.92 -4.79
CA ALA A 253 -9.98 13.96 -5.35
C ALA A 253 -10.08 13.22 -6.69
N THR A 254 -9.09 13.40 -7.58
CA THR A 254 -9.03 12.66 -8.85
C THR A 254 -8.93 11.15 -8.63
N MET A 255 -8.09 10.70 -7.68
CA MET A 255 -7.99 9.28 -7.33
C MET A 255 -9.30 8.73 -6.77
N GLN A 256 -10.00 9.52 -5.95
CA GLN A 256 -11.29 9.10 -5.42
C GLN A 256 -12.31 8.94 -6.55
N GLN A 257 -12.40 9.89 -7.48
CA GLN A 257 -13.28 9.80 -8.66
C GLN A 257 -12.92 8.58 -9.54
N GLN A 258 -11.63 8.31 -9.75
CA GLN A 258 -11.19 7.13 -10.50
C GLN A 258 -11.61 5.82 -9.82
N ASN A 259 -11.47 5.72 -8.49
CA ASN A 259 -11.89 4.55 -7.73
C ASN A 259 -13.41 4.35 -7.74
N GLU A 260 -14.18 5.43 -7.63
CA GLU A 260 -15.65 5.39 -7.75
C GLU A 260 -16.07 4.96 -9.15
N ALA A 261 -15.47 5.53 -10.19
CA ALA A 261 -15.69 5.15 -11.58
C ALA A 261 -15.32 3.69 -11.85
N ALA A 262 -14.16 3.24 -11.36
CA ALA A 262 -13.73 1.85 -11.47
C ALA A 262 -14.75 0.89 -10.83
N THR A 263 -15.26 1.24 -9.66
CA THR A 263 -16.27 0.43 -8.95
C THR A 263 -17.60 0.38 -9.72
N GLU A 264 -18.05 1.53 -10.25
CA GLU A 264 -19.27 1.61 -11.05
C GLU A 264 -19.15 0.81 -12.35
N ILE A 265 -18.04 0.97 -13.08
CA ILE A 265 -17.79 0.24 -14.33
C ILE A 265 -17.69 -1.26 -14.07
N ALA A 266 -16.92 -1.68 -13.04
CA ALA A 266 -16.85 -3.10 -12.66
C ALA A 266 -18.23 -3.67 -12.28
N GLY A 267 -19.06 -2.90 -11.59
CA GLY A 267 -20.44 -3.24 -11.28
C GLY A 267 -21.27 -3.51 -12.53
N LYS A 268 -21.21 -2.62 -13.52
CA LYS A 268 -21.91 -2.79 -14.81
C LYS A 268 -21.41 -4.02 -15.59
N LEU A 269 -20.10 -4.25 -15.59
CA LEU A 269 -19.50 -5.42 -16.22
C LEU A 269 -19.93 -6.71 -15.53
N ARG A 270 -20.04 -6.70 -14.20
CA ARG A 270 -20.51 -7.83 -13.39
C ARG A 270 -21.99 -8.18 -13.66
N GLU A 271 -22.85 -7.18 -13.85
CA GLU A 271 -24.27 -7.40 -14.20
C GLU A 271 -24.46 -8.11 -15.55
N SER A 272 -23.53 -7.90 -16.48
CA SER A 272 -23.57 -8.49 -17.83
C SER A 272 -22.71 -9.74 -17.98
N GLY A 273 -21.80 -9.99 -17.03
CA GLY A 273 -20.85 -11.10 -17.04
C GLY A 273 -21.28 -12.29 -16.20
N ASP A 274 -20.55 -13.38 -16.35
CA ASP A 274 -20.67 -14.59 -15.52
C ASP A 274 -19.61 -14.60 -14.43
N VAL A 275 -20.00 -14.31 -13.19
CA VAL A 275 -19.09 -14.16 -12.05
C VAL A 275 -19.50 -15.11 -10.93
N THR A 276 -18.57 -15.95 -10.49
CA THR A 276 -18.70 -16.82 -9.33
C THR A 276 -17.55 -16.58 -8.36
N ILE A 277 -17.85 -16.39 -7.07
CA ILE A 277 -16.87 -16.26 -5.98
C ILE A 277 -17.03 -17.42 -5.03
N ASN A 278 -15.93 -18.07 -4.63
CA ASN A 278 -15.90 -19.33 -3.87
C ASN A 278 -15.34 -19.18 -2.44
N VAL A 279 -14.97 -17.99 -1.98
CA VAL A 279 -14.45 -17.68 -0.61
C VAL A 279 -15.48 -17.02 0.28
#